data_b7bc5ba70e7931a6d6a3b267e627d448
#
_entry.id   b7bc5ba70e7931a6d6a3b267e627d448
#
_cell.length_a   1.000
_cell.length_b   1.000
_cell.length_c   1.000
_cell.angle_alpha   90.00
_cell.angle_beta   90.00
_cell.angle_gamma   90.00
#
_symmetry.space_group_name_H-M   'P 1'
#
loop_
_entity.id
_entity.type
_entity.pdbx_description
1 polymer ?
#
loop_
_entity_poly.entity_id
_entity_poly.type
_entity_poly.pdbx_seq_one_letter_code
_entity_poly.pdbx_strand_id
1 'polypeptide(L)'
;MPAIDFSQLTASVRTYFQKNNNKSHEINIMITLKKRLRGEDDTSSSSNSGHSSNGSFSLGSTTPSNTNTSSSSSRISIRDKLLVKEVQEMESALPTGCKVKFDDPNALHDFTLTISPDEGFWNGGKFRFHIHVAEDYNMSPPQVKCLTRMWHPNISEEGDVCLSILRQSSLDGMGWAPTRRLRDVIWGLNSLFSDLLNFDDPLNIAAAEHYQRDKDGFRIKAKQWVAKYAKR
;
A
#
# COMPACT_ATOMS: atom_id res chain seq x y z
N MET A 1 19.23 -18.49 11.84
CA MET A 1 17.88 -18.19 11.31
C MET A 1 17.66 -19.11 10.14
N PRO A 2 16.58 -19.90 10.07
CA PRO A 2 16.36 -20.80 8.95
C PRO A 2 16.13 -19.98 7.67
N ALA A 3 16.77 -20.37 6.59
CA ALA A 3 16.58 -19.79 5.28
C ALA A 3 15.15 -20.04 4.81
N ILE A 4 14.45 -18.99 4.39
CA ILE A 4 13.08 -19.08 3.85
C ILE A 4 13.18 -19.79 2.50
N ASP A 5 12.51 -20.92 2.36
CA ASP A 5 12.44 -21.69 1.11
C ASP A 5 11.54 -20.97 0.09
N PHE A 6 12.20 -20.29 -0.85
CA PHE A 6 11.55 -19.51 -1.90
C PHE A 6 10.81 -20.35 -2.96
N SER A 7 10.98 -21.68 -2.96
CA SER A 7 10.32 -22.57 -3.94
C SER A 7 8.82 -22.68 -3.67
N GLN A 8 8.39 -22.58 -2.43
CA GLN A 8 6.97 -22.66 -2.04
C GLN A 8 6.20 -21.34 -2.26
N LEU A 9 6.88 -20.19 -2.15
CA LEU A 9 6.30 -18.88 -2.42
C LEU A 9 5.88 -18.72 -3.90
N THR A 10 6.56 -19.38 -4.83
CA THR A 10 6.29 -19.24 -6.26
C THR A 10 5.01 -19.91 -6.74
N ALA A 11 4.50 -20.91 -6.05
CA ALA A 11 3.31 -21.67 -6.49
C ALA A 11 2.00 -20.94 -6.16
N SER A 12 1.84 -20.40 -4.94
CA SER A 12 0.63 -19.69 -4.53
C SER A 12 0.50 -18.34 -5.25
N VAL A 13 1.61 -17.61 -5.38
CA VAL A 13 1.67 -16.36 -6.15
C VAL A 13 1.36 -16.64 -7.63
N ARG A 14 1.89 -17.71 -8.25
CA ARG A 14 1.56 -18.09 -9.63
C ARG A 14 0.09 -18.40 -9.85
N THR A 15 -0.57 -19.10 -8.94
CA THR A 15 -1.97 -19.52 -9.09
C THR A 15 -2.93 -18.32 -9.03
N TYR A 16 -2.68 -17.36 -8.15
CA TYR A 16 -3.46 -16.14 -8.05
C TYR A 16 -3.33 -15.29 -9.33
N PHE A 17 -2.13 -15.17 -9.85
CA PHE A 17 -1.80 -14.34 -10.99
C PHE A 17 -2.25 -14.93 -12.34
N GLN A 18 -2.22 -16.24 -12.51
CA GLN A 18 -2.79 -16.89 -13.71
C GLN A 18 -4.30 -16.62 -13.87
N LYS A 19 -4.99 -16.35 -12.77
CA LYS A 19 -6.43 -16.05 -12.76
C LYS A 19 -6.78 -14.61 -13.16
N ASN A 20 -5.83 -13.66 -13.07
CA ASN A 20 -6.09 -12.22 -13.22
C ASN A 20 -5.41 -11.51 -14.40
N ASN A 21 -4.81 -12.22 -15.33
CA ASN A 21 -4.36 -11.74 -16.68
C ASN A 21 -3.46 -10.50 -16.74
N ASN A 22 -2.56 -10.29 -15.76
CA ASN A 22 -1.64 -9.15 -15.76
C ASN A 22 -0.16 -9.59 -15.62
N LYS A 23 0.26 -10.48 -16.51
CA LYS A 23 1.54 -11.21 -16.45
C LYS A 23 2.81 -10.35 -16.40
N SER A 24 2.82 -9.20 -17.06
CA SER A 24 4.02 -8.36 -17.18
C SER A 24 4.29 -7.50 -15.92
N HIS A 25 3.22 -7.03 -15.26
CA HIS A 25 3.34 -6.23 -14.03
C HIS A 25 3.85 -7.06 -12.85
N GLU A 26 3.41 -8.29 -12.79
CA GLU A 26 3.74 -9.30 -11.79
C GLU A 26 5.21 -9.71 -11.80
N ILE A 27 5.72 -10.00 -13.00
CA ILE A 27 7.14 -10.37 -13.18
C ILE A 27 8.04 -9.25 -12.69
N ASN A 28 7.69 -7.99 -12.94
CA ASN A 28 8.47 -6.84 -12.51
C ASN A 28 8.47 -6.66 -10.99
N ILE A 29 7.31 -6.79 -10.32
CA ILE A 29 7.23 -6.74 -8.86
C ILE A 29 8.06 -7.86 -8.24
N MET A 30 7.94 -9.09 -8.74
CA MET A 30 8.71 -10.24 -8.24
C MET A 30 10.22 -10.09 -8.45
N ILE A 31 10.66 -9.58 -9.62
CA ILE A 31 12.07 -9.34 -9.90
C ILE A 31 12.62 -8.25 -8.98
N THR A 32 11.89 -7.16 -8.80
CA THR A 32 12.27 -6.05 -7.92
C THR A 32 12.32 -6.49 -6.45
N LEU A 33 11.33 -7.25 -5.98
CA LEU A 33 11.34 -7.83 -4.64
C LEU A 33 12.54 -8.75 -4.42
N LYS A 34 12.85 -9.63 -5.39
CA LYS A 34 14.03 -10.51 -5.32
C LYS A 34 15.36 -9.75 -5.32
N LYS A 35 15.50 -8.70 -6.14
CA LYS A 35 16.70 -7.85 -6.17
C LYS A 35 16.92 -7.15 -4.84
N ARG A 36 15.87 -6.53 -4.25
CA ARG A 36 15.94 -5.88 -2.94
C ARG A 36 16.28 -6.83 -1.79
N LEU A 37 15.72 -8.05 -1.79
CA LEU A 37 16.02 -9.06 -0.77
C LEU A 37 17.45 -9.59 -0.84
N ARG A 38 18.09 -9.59 -2.04
CA ARG A 38 19.49 -10.01 -2.25
C ARG A 38 20.49 -8.88 -2.02
N GLY A 39 20.06 -7.62 -1.90
CA GLY A 39 20.96 -6.46 -1.80
C GLY A 39 21.73 -6.18 -3.09
N GLU A 40 21.22 -6.66 -4.24
CA GLU A 40 21.81 -6.43 -5.56
C GLU A 40 21.26 -5.09 -6.10
N ASP A 41 21.92 -3.97 -5.72
CA ASP A 41 21.72 -2.68 -6.38
C ASP A 41 22.45 -2.69 -7.72
N ASP A 42 21.77 -2.27 -8.79
CA ASP A 42 22.32 -2.12 -10.14
C ASP A 42 23.46 -1.07 -10.15
N THR A 43 24.68 -1.49 -9.90
CA THR A 43 25.86 -0.76 -10.35
C THR A 43 26.16 -1.19 -11.77
N SER A 44 25.65 -0.48 -12.74
CA SER A 44 26.08 -0.60 -14.13
C SER A 44 27.54 -0.15 -14.24
N SER A 45 28.44 -1.12 -14.23
CA SER A 45 29.85 -0.91 -14.55
C SER A 45 30.00 -0.71 -16.05
N SER A 46 30.26 0.51 -16.48
CA SER A 46 30.91 0.73 -17.77
C SER A 46 32.40 0.51 -17.62
N SER A 47 32.88 -0.61 -18.15
CA SER A 47 34.30 -0.89 -18.37
C SER A 47 34.85 0.04 -19.43
N ASN A 48 35.86 0.82 -19.10
CA ASN A 48 36.77 1.36 -20.10
C ASN A 48 38.20 1.07 -19.69
N SER A 49 38.87 0.29 -20.51
CA SER A 49 40.26 -0.13 -20.46
C SER A 49 41.17 1.00 -20.96
N GLY A 50 42.35 1.14 -20.33
CA GLY A 50 43.42 1.75 -21.10
C GLY A 50 44.51 2.46 -20.31
N HIS A 51 45.63 1.80 -20.20
CA HIS A 51 47.05 2.22 -20.28
C HIS A 51 47.76 2.86 -19.09
N SER A 52 48.82 2.12 -18.74
CA SER A 52 50.01 2.50 -17.96
C SER A 52 50.75 3.72 -18.50
N SER A 53 51.32 4.52 -17.61
CA SER A 53 52.75 4.93 -17.71
C SER A 53 53.22 5.59 -16.39
N ASN A 54 54.51 5.28 -16.08
CA ASN A 54 55.32 5.73 -14.93
C ASN A 54 55.63 7.23 -14.95
N GLY A 55 55.88 7.80 -13.71
CA GLY A 55 56.51 9.11 -13.59
C GLY A 55 56.60 9.65 -12.17
N SER A 56 57.73 9.48 -11.54
CA SER A 56 58.48 10.15 -10.46
C SER A 56 57.88 11.34 -9.68
N PHE A 57 58.08 11.20 -8.35
CA PHE A 57 58.40 12.17 -7.26
C PHE A 57 58.26 13.68 -7.45
N SER A 58 57.50 14.32 -6.54
CA SER A 58 57.94 15.55 -5.88
C SER A 58 57.13 15.81 -4.60
N LEU A 59 57.84 16.17 -3.51
CA LEU A 59 57.32 16.59 -2.21
C LEU A 59 56.66 17.98 -2.36
N GLY A 60 55.46 18.15 -1.78
CA GLY A 60 54.83 19.45 -1.60
C GLY A 60 53.75 19.33 -0.54
N SER A 61 54.04 19.84 0.68
CA SER A 61 53.12 19.94 1.80
C SER A 61 52.07 20.98 1.54
N THR A 62 50.80 20.64 1.55
CA THR A 62 49.69 21.54 1.84
C THR A 62 48.50 20.74 2.40
N THR A 63 47.87 21.33 3.39
CA THR A 63 46.75 20.93 4.23
C THR A 63 45.64 20.13 3.53
N PRO A 64 45.04 19.12 4.19
CA PRO A 64 43.90 18.39 3.62
C PRO A 64 42.61 19.19 3.80
N SER A 65 42.05 19.69 2.71
CA SER A 65 40.65 20.06 2.66
C SER A 65 39.82 18.77 2.60
N ASN A 66 39.12 18.51 3.66
CA ASN A 66 38.26 17.35 3.88
C ASN A 66 37.01 17.48 3.00
N THR A 67 37.05 17.06 1.75
CA THR A 67 35.86 16.82 0.93
C THR A 67 35.35 15.43 1.26
N ASN A 68 34.48 15.34 2.25
CA ASN A 68 33.66 14.17 2.49
C ASN A 68 32.72 13.98 1.31
N THR A 69 33.18 13.26 0.28
CA THR A 69 32.31 12.57 -0.67
C THR A 69 31.70 11.40 0.07
N SER A 70 30.59 11.67 0.78
CA SER A 70 29.75 10.62 1.31
C SER A 70 29.12 9.89 0.13
N SER A 71 29.72 8.76 -0.26
CA SER A 71 29.02 7.72 -1.02
C SER A 71 27.87 7.24 -0.13
N SER A 72 26.68 7.81 -0.34
CA SER A 72 25.47 7.33 0.31
C SER A 72 25.13 5.96 -0.30
N SER A 73 25.66 4.89 0.29
CA SER A 73 24.99 3.60 0.14
C SER A 73 23.59 3.79 0.72
N SER A 74 22.57 3.80 -0.12
CA SER A 74 21.20 4.01 0.29
C SER A 74 20.82 2.84 1.19
N ARG A 75 20.83 3.07 2.50
CA ARG A 75 20.37 2.06 3.47
C ARG A 75 18.88 1.88 3.23
N ILE A 76 18.48 0.66 2.84
CA ILE A 76 17.07 0.29 2.69
C ILE A 76 16.35 0.65 3.99
N SER A 77 15.27 1.45 3.89
CA SER A 77 14.52 1.92 5.06
C SER A 77 13.87 0.75 5.80
N ILE A 78 13.57 0.93 7.09
CA ILE A 78 12.83 -0.07 7.88
C ILE A 78 11.46 -0.29 7.25
N ARG A 79 10.78 0.78 6.83
CA ARG A 79 9.51 0.72 6.10
C ARG A 79 9.60 -0.21 4.90
N ASP A 80 10.59 -0.02 4.02
CA ASP A 80 10.69 -0.79 2.79
C ASP A 80 10.94 -2.28 3.06
N LYS A 81 11.73 -2.60 4.10
CA LYS A 81 11.92 -3.99 4.54
C LYS A 81 10.63 -4.64 5.04
N LEU A 82 9.82 -3.89 5.79
CA LEU A 82 8.52 -4.37 6.26
C LEU A 82 7.56 -4.57 5.08
N LEU A 83 7.50 -3.60 4.16
CA LEU A 83 6.61 -3.62 3.01
C LEU A 83 6.86 -4.82 2.09
N VAL A 84 8.12 -5.20 1.85
CA VAL A 84 8.43 -6.40 1.06
C VAL A 84 7.72 -7.64 1.59
N LYS A 85 7.70 -7.83 2.91
CA LYS A 85 7.04 -8.97 3.55
C LYS A 85 5.52 -8.79 3.59
N GLU A 86 5.06 -7.61 4.00
CA GLU A 86 3.64 -7.35 4.23
C GLU A 86 2.82 -7.33 2.93
N VAL A 87 3.40 -6.87 1.82
CA VAL A 87 2.74 -6.95 0.50
C VAL A 87 2.48 -8.40 0.10
N GLN A 88 3.45 -9.29 0.31
CA GLN A 88 3.26 -10.72 0.02
C GLN A 88 2.17 -11.36 0.91
N GLU A 89 2.19 -11.05 2.22
CA GLU A 89 1.18 -11.54 3.16
C GLU A 89 -0.22 -11.00 2.81
N MET A 90 -0.30 -9.74 2.46
CA MET A 90 -1.52 -9.06 2.05
C MET A 90 -2.12 -9.68 0.78
N GLU A 91 -1.33 -9.86 -0.28
CA GLU A 91 -1.78 -10.44 -1.54
C GLU A 91 -2.34 -11.86 -1.38
N SER A 92 -1.73 -12.64 -0.49
CA SER A 92 -2.19 -14.01 -0.19
C SER A 92 -3.50 -14.08 0.60
N ALA A 93 -3.88 -12.98 1.28
CA ALA A 93 -5.00 -12.90 2.21
C ALA A 93 -6.02 -11.81 1.86
N LEU A 94 -6.10 -11.41 0.59
CA LEU A 94 -7.07 -10.40 0.15
C LEU A 94 -8.52 -10.91 0.33
N PRO A 95 -9.43 -10.08 0.87
CA PRO A 95 -10.86 -10.40 0.87
C PRO A 95 -11.40 -10.56 -0.55
N THR A 96 -12.47 -11.35 -0.68
CA THR A 96 -13.19 -11.50 -1.95
C THR A 96 -13.62 -10.12 -2.48
N GLY A 97 -13.46 -9.88 -3.79
CA GLY A 97 -13.77 -8.59 -4.41
C GLY A 97 -12.69 -7.52 -4.23
N CYS A 98 -11.63 -7.75 -3.45
CA CYS A 98 -10.52 -6.81 -3.29
C CYS A 98 -9.41 -7.08 -4.32
N LYS A 99 -8.84 -5.98 -4.85
CA LYS A 99 -7.68 -6.02 -5.76
C LYS A 99 -6.72 -4.89 -5.40
N VAL A 100 -5.43 -5.19 -5.37
CA VAL A 100 -4.36 -4.20 -5.15
C VAL A 100 -3.62 -3.96 -6.47
N LYS A 101 -3.27 -2.71 -6.73
CA LYS A 101 -2.50 -2.29 -7.90
C LYS A 101 -1.40 -1.34 -7.46
N PHE A 102 -0.17 -1.66 -7.78
CA PHE A 102 0.99 -0.77 -7.70
C PHE A 102 1.20 -0.12 -9.06
N ASP A 103 1.24 1.21 -9.12
CA ASP A 103 1.52 1.92 -10.38
C ASP A 103 3.02 1.90 -10.68
N ASP A 104 3.88 1.99 -9.65
CA ASP A 104 5.32 1.72 -9.73
C ASP A 104 5.69 0.50 -8.87
N PRO A 105 6.23 -0.59 -9.47
CA PRO A 105 6.66 -1.77 -8.72
C PRO A 105 7.81 -1.51 -7.74
N ASN A 106 8.52 -0.38 -7.89
CA ASN A 106 9.57 0.05 -6.96
C ASN A 106 9.05 0.85 -5.77
N ALA A 107 7.82 1.36 -5.85
CA ALA A 107 7.19 2.17 -4.82
C ALA A 107 6.12 1.38 -4.08
N LEU A 108 6.53 0.35 -3.30
CA LEU A 108 5.60 -0.48 -2.52
C LEU A 108 4.83 0.30 -1.45
N HIS A 109 5.27 1.51 -1.15
CA HIS A 109 4.65 2.40 -0.17
C HIS A 109 3.47 3.20 -0.75
N ASP A 110 3.18 3.06 -2.04
CA ASP A 110 2.12 3.81 -2.72
C ASP A 110 1.35 2.88 -3.66
N PHE A 111 0.07 2.65 -3.36
CA PHE A 111 -0.74 1.74 -4.14
C PHE A 111 -2.24 2.04 -4.06
N THR A 112 -2.98 1.48 -5.00
CA THR A 112 -4.44 1.58 -5.06
C THR A 112 -5.07 0.24 -4.70
N LEU A 113 -5.96 0.26 -3.69
CA LEU A 113 -6.87 -0.84 -3.37
C LEU A 113 -8.20 -0.58 -4.09
N THR A 114 -8.71 -1.57 -4.80
CA THR A 114 -10.07 -1.58 -5.35
C THR A 114 -10.90 -2.60 -4.60
N ILE A 115 -12.05 -2.17 -4.06
CA ILE A 115 -13.04 -3.01 -3.40
C ILE A 115 -14.29 -3.06 -4.28
N SER A 116 -14.78 -4.27 -4.56
CA SER A 116 -15.98 -4.53 -5.35
C SER A 116 -16.93 -5.40 -4.53
N PRO A 117 -17.83 -4.79 -3.72
CA PRO A 117 -18.75 -5.53 -2.88
C PRO A 117 -19.74 -6.32 -3.75
N ASP A 118 -20.00 -7.57 -3.38
CA ASP A 118 -20.95 -8.47 -4.03
C ASP A 118 -22.33 -8.47 -3.36
N GLU A 119 -22.44 -7.82 -2.21
CA GLU A 119 -23.70 -7.69 -1.45
C GLU A 119 -23.83 -6.29 -0.81
N GLY A 120 -24.96 -6.04 -0.11
CA GLY A 120 -25.19 -4.81 0.64
C GLY A 120 -25.61 -3.61 -0.19
N PHE A 121 -25.47 -2.41 0.41
CA PHE A 121 -25.93 -1.13 -0.16
C PHE A 121 -25.10 -0.70 -1.39
N TRP A 122 -23.84 -1.09 -1.44
CA TRP A 122 -22.86 -0.68 -2.45
C TRP A 122 -22.55 -1.78 -3.47
N ASN A 123 -23.34 -2.84 -3.48
CA ASN A 123 -23.21 -3.95 -4.44
C ASN A 123 -23.15 -3.45 -5.89
N GLY A 124 -22.23 -4.04 -6.66
CA GLY A 124 -22.00 -3.74 -8.08
C GLY A 124 -21.17 -2.48 -8.33
N GLY A 125 -20.66 -1.83 -7.28
CA GLY A 125 -19.70 -0.72 -7.37
C GLY A 125 -18.26 -1.19 -7.38
N LYS A 126 -17.35 -0.31 -7.86
CA LYS A 126 -15.90 -0.44 -7.75
C LYS A 126 -15.38 0.79 -7.02
N PHE A 127 -14.89 0.60 -5.80
CA PHE A 127 -14.45 1.66 -4.93
C PHE A 127 -12.93 1.63 -4.81
N ARG A 128 -12.28 2.71 -5.23
CA ARG A 128 -10.82 2.83 -5.23
C ARG A 128 -10.36 3.62 -4.02
N PHE A 129 -9.37 3.11 -3.33
CA PHE A 129 -8.70 3.74 -2.21
C PHE A 129 -7.22 3.88 -2.54
N HIS A 130 -6.71 5.10 -2.43
CA HIS A 130 -5.29 5.36 -2.46
C HIS A 130 -4.72 5.11 -1.06
N ILE A 131 -3.66 4.33 -0.98
CA ILE A 131 -2.98 3.98 0.28
C ILE A 131 -1.53 4.40 0.16
N HIS A 132 -1.12 5.29 1.06
CA HIS A 132 0.25 5.77 1.15
C HIS A 132 0.84 5.39 2.51
N VAL A 133 2.01 4.74 2.50
CA VAL A 133 2.73 4.29 3.69
C VAL A 133 3.92 5.22 3.93
N ALA A 134 3.82 6.07 4.93
CA ALA A 134 4.83 7.08 5.27
C ALA A 134 6.13 6.44 5.82
N GLU A 135 7.20 7.25 5.93
CA GLU A 135 8.54 6.79 6.35
C GLU A 135 8.57 6.22 7.77
N ASP A 136 7.71 6.72 8.65
CA ASP A 136 7.59 6.32 10.06
C ASP A 136 6.73 5.05 10.28
N TYR A 137 6.31 4.41 9.19
CA TYR A 137 5.65 3.11 9.26
C TYR A 137 6.62 2.06 9.85
N ASN A 138 6.24 1.26 10.80
CA ASN A 138 4.93 0.85 11.32
C ASN A 138 4.53 1.60 12.62
N MET A 139 5.26 2.63 13.02
CA MET A 139 4.89 3.43 14.21
C MET A 139 3.62 4.24 13.95
N SER A 140 3.45 4.76 12.74
CA SER A 140 2.24 5.45 12.28
C SER A 140 1.43 4.59 11.30
N PRO A 141 0.10 4.75 11.26
CA PRO A 141 -0.76 4.07 10.29
C PRO A 141 -0.51 4.55 8.86
N PRO A 142 -0.85 3.75 7.83
CA PRO A 142 -0.90 4.24 6.48
C PRO A 142 -1.99 5.31 6.32
N GLN A 143 -1.75 6.26 5.41
CA GLN A 143 -2.73 7.23 4.99
C GLN A 143 -3.66 6.60 3.95
N VAL A 144 -4.95 6.80 4.11
CA VAL A 144 -5.96 6.22 3.21
C VAL A 144 -6.91 7.31 2.73
N LYS A 145 -7.10 7.38 1.40
CA LYS A 145 -8.04 8.29 0.77
C LYS A 145 -8.94 7.54 -0.20
N CYS A 146 -10.25 7.68 -0.06
CA CYS A 146 -11.20 7.13 -1.01
C CYS A 146 -11.25 8.02 -2.27
N LEU A 147 -10.91 7.45 -3.43
CA LEU A 147 -10.92 8.15 -4.72
C LEU A 147 -12.29 8.11 -5.41
N THR A 148 -13.17 7.21 -4.97
CA THR A 148 -14.50 7.03 -5.56
C THR A 148 -15.54 7.68 -4.68
N ARG A 149 -16.25 8.67 -5.20
CA ARG A 149 -17.37 9.31 -4.46
C ARG A 149 -18.45 8.29 -4.15
N MET A 150 -18.90 8.28 -2.89
CA MET A 150 -19.96 7.38 -2.44
C MET A 150 -20.83 8.03 -1.36
N TRP A 151 -22.05 7.51 -1.20
CA TRP A 151 -22.93 7.87 -0.10
C TRP A 151 -22.69 6.90 1.05
N HIS A 152 -21.88 7.32 2.04
CA HIS A 152 -21.42 6.44 3.12
C HIS A 152 -21.22 7.23 4.42
N PRO A 153 -21.68 6.74 5.59
CA PRO A 153 -21.53 7.43 6.86
C PRO A 153 -20.06 7.69 7.26
N ASN A 154 -19.18 6.72 7.05
CA ASN A 154 -17.79 6.76 7.52
C ASN A 154 -16.79 7.22 6.45
N ILE A 155 -17.27 7.71 5.31
CA ILE A 155 -16.42 8.27 4.25
C ILE A 155 -16.99 9.62 3.85
N SER A 156 -16.17 10.68 3.92
CA SER A 156 -16.55 12.03 3.54
C SER A 156 -16.74 12.17 2.02
N GLU A 157 -17.38 13.24 1.56
CA GLU A 157 -17.49 13.52 0.12
C GLU A 157 -16.14 13.81 -0.52
N GLU A 158 -15.18 14.29 0.26
CA GLU A 158 -13.78 14.55 -0.12
C GLU A 158 -12.94 13.27 -0.12
N GLY A 159 -13.48 12.15 0.39
CA GLY A 159 -12.85 10.84 0.42
C GLY A 159 -12.03 10.55 1.67
N ASP A 160 -12.18 11.33 2.75
CA ASP A 160 -11.57 10.98 4.03
C ASP A 160 -12.27 9.74 4.60
N VAL A 161 -11.50 8.88 5.25
CA VAL A 161 -11.99 7.58 5.74
C VAL A 161 -11.91 7.55 7.27
N CYS A 162 -13.04 7.40 7.94
CA CYS A 162 -13.09 7.10 9.37
C CYS A 162 -13.05 5.58 9.59
N LEU A 163 -11.93 5.10 10.07
CA LEU A 163 -11.73 3.71 10.42
C LEU A 163 -10.86 3.65 11.68
N SER A 164 -11.31 2.96 12.73
CA SER A 164 -10.63 2.94 14.02
C SER A 164 -9.16 2.56 13.91
N ILE A 165 -8.85 1.53 13.14
CA ILE A 165 -7.47 1.04 12.93
C ILE A 165 -6.52 2.09 12.32
N LEU A 166 -7.03 3.15 11.68
CA LEU A 166 -6.23 4.24 11.11
C LEU A 166 -5.99 5.40 12.08
N ARG A 167 -6.57 5.38 13.28
CA ARG A 167 -6.35 6.40 14.30
C ARG A 167 -4.99 6.18 14.97
N GLN A 168 -4.10 7.16 14.93
CA GLN A 168 -2.75 7.05 15.50
C GLN A 168 -2.76 6.94 17.03
N SER A 169 -3.72 7.59 17.69
CA SER A 169 -3.88 7.55 19.13
C SER A 169 -5.34 7.25 19.46
N SER A 170 -5.57 6.18 20.20
CA SER A 170 -6.91 5.78 20.60
C SER A 170 -6.86 5.33 22.06
N LEU A 171 -7.69 5.97 22.91
CA LEU A 171 -7.77 5.64 24.33
C LEU A 171 -8.42 4.27 24.57
N ASP A 172 -9.18 3.77 23.61
CA ASP A 172 -9.88 2.49 23.65
C ASP A 172 -9.02 1.30 23.20
N GLY A 173 -7.76 1.54 22.79
CA GLY A 173 -6.87 0.52 22.25
C GLY A 173 -7.25 -0.01 20.86
N MET A 174 -8.30 0.53 20.23
CA MET A 174 -8.78 0.10 18.90
C MET A 174 -8.00 0.73 17.75
N GLY A 175 -7.19 1.76 18.04
CA GLY A 175 -6.39 2.49 17.06
C GLY A 175 -5.22 1.70 16.50
N TRP A 176 -4.33 2.41 15.82
CA TRP A 176 -3.12 1.84 15.26
C TRP A 176 -2.18 1.35 16.36
N ALA A 177 -1.58 0.21 16.14
CA ALA A 177 -0.48 -0.33 16.92
C ALA A 177 0.61 -0.88 15.98
N PRO A 178 1.90 -0.83 16.36
CA PRO A 178 3.00 -1.32 15.51
C PRO A 178 2.93 -2.82 15.17
N THR A 179 2.05 -3.57 15.83
CA THR A 179 1.76 -4.97 15.55
C THR A 179 0.76 -5.18 14.41
N ARG A 180 0.03 -4.12 14.02
CA ARG A 180 -0.92 -4.16 12.90
C ARG A 180 -0.17 -4.10 11.58
N ARG A 181 -0.82 -4.58 10.52
CA ARG A 181 -0.24 -4.74 9.19
C ARG A 181 -1.17 -4.21 8.10
N LEU A 182 -0.65 -4.07 6.88
CA LEU A 182 -1.44 -3.65 5.72
C LEU A 182 -2.65 -4.54 5.47
N ARG A 183 -2.54 -5.85 5.66
CA ARG A 183 -3.68 -6.77 5.55
C ARG A 183 -4.84 -6.38 6.47
N ASP A 184 -4.53 -5.95 7.72
CA ASP A 184 -5.54 -5.57 8.69
C ASP A 184 -6.27 -4.29 8.25
N VAL A 185 -5.55 -3.36 7.63
CA VAL A 185 -6.12 -2.14 7.02
C VAL A 185 -7.07 -2.51 5.87
N ILE A 186 -6.68 -3.44 4.99
CA ILE A 186 -7.52 -3.86 3.87
C ILE A 186 -8.79 -4.55 4.36
N TRP A 187 -8.69 -5.44 5.34
CA TRP A 187 -9.85 -6.06 5.96
C TRP A 187 -10.75 -5.03 6.63
N GLY A 188 -10.17 -4.05 7.33
CA GLY A 188 -10.92 -2.93 7.91
C GLY A 188 -11.65 -2.09 6.86
N LEU A 189 -10.99 -1.75 5.74
CA LEU A 189 -11.62 -1.03 4.63
C LEU A 189 -12.74 -1.84 3.99
N ASN A 190 -12.55 -3.15 3.82
CA ASN A 190 -13.57 -4.03 3.27
C ASN A 190 -14.79 -4.12 4.20
N SER A 191 -14.60 -4.10 5.52
CA SER A 191 -15.72 -4.16 6.49
C SER A 191 -16.64 -2.94 6.44
N LEU A 192 -16.18 -1.80 5.91
CA LEU A 192 -17.03 -0.62 5.70
C LEU A 192 -18.18 -0.86 4.70
N PHE A 193 -18.06 -1.89 3.86
CA PHE A 193 -19.10 -2.27 2.90
C PHE A 193 -20.08 -3.32 3.43
N SER A 194 -19.86 -3.84 4.61
CA SER A 194 -20.77 -4.72 5.34
C SER A 194 -21.74 -3.91 6.22
N ASP A 195 -22.55 -4.60 7.00
CA ASP A 195 -23.47 -3.95 7.94
C ASP A 195 -22.80 -3.35 9.19
N LEU A 196 -21.46 -3.42 9.29
CA LEU A 196 -20.65 -2.90 10.40
C LEU A 196 -20.34 -1.41 10.24
N LEU A 197 -21.37 -0.58 10.15
CA LEU A 197 -21.22 0.88 10.06
C LEU A 197 -21.05 1.49 11.45
N ASN A 198 -20.11 2.43 11.58
CA ASN A 198 -19.95 3.20 12.79
C ASN A 198 -20.76 4.51 12.68
N PHE A 199 -21.73 4.68 13.58
CA PHE A 199 -22.58 5.88 13.65
C PHE A 199 -22.21 6.83 14.77
N ASP A 200 -21.26 6.45 15.65
CA ASP A 200 -20.89 7.28 16.83
C ASP A 200 -20.06 8.50 16.41
N ASP A 201 -19.29 8.37 15.33
CA ASP A 201 -18.43 9.44 14.82
C ASP A 201 -18.43 9.43 13.27
N PRO A 202 -19.54 9.81 12.62
CA PRO A 202 -19.67 9.78 11.18
C PRO A 202 -18.94 10.96 10.53
N LEU A 203 -18.17 10.73 9.44
CA LEU A 203 -17.62 11.80 8.61
C LEU A 203 -18.68 12.44 7.70
N ASN A 204 -19.70 11.68 7.31
CA ASN A 204 -20.83 12.16 6.54
C ASN A 204 -22.10 12.07 7.39
N ILE A 205 -22.35 13.13 8.18
CA ILE A 205 -23.48 13.22 9.10
C ILE A 205 -24.81 13.03 8.33
N ALA A 206 -24.96 13.65 7.16
CA ALA A 206 -26.16 13.53 6.35
C ALA A 206 -26.43 12.09 5.89
N ALA A 207 -25.37 11.32 5.59
CA ALA A 207 -25.53 9.92 5.24
C ALA A 207 -25.88 9.07 6.46
N ALA A 208 -25.30 9.36 7.64
CA ALA A 208 -25.60 8.66 8.88
C ALA A 208 -27.05 8.89 9.33
N GLU A 209 -27.49 10.14 9.37
CA GLU A 209 -28.88 10.49 9.70
C GLU A 209 -29.88 9.89 8.69
N HIS A 210 -29.54 9.91 7.40
CA HIS A 210 -30.38 9.31 6.36
C HIS A 210 -30.56 7.81 6.60
N TYR A 211 -29.48 7.09 6.90
CA TYR A 211 -29.54 5.67 7.19
C TYR A 211 -30.40 5.35 8.42
N GLN A 212 -30.25 6.13 9.51
CA GLN A 212 -30.99 5.93 10.74
C GLN A 212 -32.48 6.24 10.59
N ARG A 213 -32.82 7.27 9.81
CA ARG A 213 -34.21 7.73 9.61
C ARG A 213 -34.96 6.92 8.58
N ASP A 214 -34.29 6.58 7.44
CA ASP A 214 -34.95 5.94 6.27
C ASP A 214 -33.91 5.01 5.60
N LYS A 215 -33.86 3.78 6.03
CA LYS A 215 -32.90 2.77 5.53
C LYS A 215 -33.18 2.41 4.05
N ASP A 216 -34.43 2.43 3.62
CA ASP A 216 -34.80 2.11 2.23
C ASP A 216 -34.44 3.27 1.30
N GLY A 217 -34.74 4.51 1.68
CA GLY A 217 -34.29 5.70 0.97
C GLY A 217 -32.77 5.79 0.90
N PHE A 218 -32.07 5.46 1.98
CA PHE A 218 -30.61 5.37 1.96
C PHE A 218 -30.11 4.34 0.93
N ARG A 219 -30.73 3.16 0.87
CA ARG A 219 -30.42 2.11 -0.12
C ARG A 219 -30.57 2.63 -1.55
N ILE A 220 -31.67 3.32 -1.83
CA ILE A 220 -31.92 3.90 -3.15
C ILE A 220 -30.83 4.92 -3.49
N LYS A 221 -30.53 5.84 -2.57
CA LYS A 221 -29.50 6.88 -2.79
C LYS A 221 -28.12 6.30 -2.97
N ALA A 222 -27.73 5.30 -2.15
CA ALA A 222 -26.45 4.60 -2.29
C ALA A 222 -26.32 3.96 -3.68
N LYS A 223 -27.37 3.25 -4.16
CA LYS A 223 -27.40 2.66 -5.51
C LYS A 223 -27.29 3.71 -6.63
N GLN A 224 -27.94 4.87 -6.48
CA GLN A 224 -27.81 5.97 -7.43
C GLN A 224 -26.36 6.47 -7.52
N TRP A 225 -25.69 6.61 -6.35
CA TRP A 225 -24.29 7.02 -6.30
C TRP A 225 -23.36 5.97 -6.88
N VAL A 226 -23.59 4.68 -6.61
CA VAL A 226 -22.88 3.56 -7.27
C VAL A 226 -23.00 3.67 -8.79
N ALA A 227 -24.22 3.86 -9.30
CA ALA A 227 -24.48 3.97 -10.73
C ALA A 227 -23.76 5.18 -11.37
N LYS A 228 -23.66 6.28 -10.63
CA LYS A 228 -23.07 7.53 -11.13
C LYS A 228 -21.55 7.57 -11.03
N TYR A 229 -20.96 7.04 -9.96
CA TYR A 229 -19.55 7.28 -9.63
C TYR A 229 -18.69 6.01 -9.54
N ALA A 230 -19.28 4.82 -9.36
CA ALA A 230 -18.55 3.62 -9.03
C ALA A 230 -18.61 2.49 -10.08
N LYS A 231 -19.17 2.73 -11.26
CA LYS A 231 -19.28 1.70 -12.33
C LYS A 231 -18.12 1.67 -13.32
N ARG A 232 -17.16 2.57 -13.21
CA ARG A 232 -16.02 2.66 -14.14
C ARG A 232 -14.81 1.87 -13.68
#